data_2d41632a02ccd326787a04775777365a
#
_entry.id   2d41632a02ccd326787a04775777365a
#
_cell.length_a   1.000
_cell.length_b   1.000
_cell.length_c   1.000
_cell.angle_alpha   90.00
_cell.angle_beta   90.00
_cell.angle_gamma   90.00
#
_symmetry.space_group_name_H-M   'P 1'
#
loop_
_entity.id
_entity.type
_entity.pdbx_description
1 polymer ?
#
loop_
_entity_poly.entity_id
_entity_poly.type
_entity_poly.pdbx_seq_one_letter_code
_entity_poly.pdbx_strand_id
1 'polypeptide(L)'
;MIRRLFWQALALVLALVALFVAIAVVRVGPIDVSGLARHEPGRSAVMLEREREARDQGVPYHESRRWVPLERVSATLRRAVLVAEDDKFFTHDGLDWDEIRISAQKNLRAHRVVRGGSTITQQLAKNLWLGSARTPWRKFEELILAMRLERNLTKRRILELYLNTIEWGDGIYGVDAAARYWFGVGAGALDASQSIRLAAVIINPWRFSPVAPDERIQNRIQMIASRLRRRGAISEEEYRVALGLPPEAAAPAVDSTLLSRPDTTSRPPGESAPPPAEPEPVAPESTAVDSLGATG
;
A
#
# COMPACT_ATOMS: atom_id res chain seq x y z
N MET A 1 -51.48 14.90 -1.56
CA MET A 1 -50.88 14.72 -2.88
C MET A 1 -49.36 14.60 -2.80
N ILE A 2 -48.63 15.53 -2.23
CA ILE A 2 -47.14 15.56 -2.13
C ILE A 2 -46.57 14.28 -1.46
N ARG A 3 -47.17 13.82 -0.36
CA ARG A 3 -46.71 12.61 0.37
C ARG A 3 -46.83 11.34 -0.49
N ARG A 4 -47.85 11.18 -1.31
CA ARG A 4 -48.00 10.05 -2.23
C ARG A 4 -46.95 10.09 -3.34
N LEU A 5 -46.72 11.28 -3.93
CA LEU A 5 -45.69 11.46 -4.95
C LEU A 5 -44.29 11.19 -4.42
N PHE A 6 -44.00 11.60 -3.18
CA PHE A 6 -42.72 11.27 -2.52
C PHE A 6 -42.50 9.75 -2.39
N TRP A 7 -43.52 9.02 -1.89
CA TRP A 7 -43.39 7.56 -1.73
C TRP A 7 -43.34 6.84 -3.07
N GLN A 8 -44.02 7.30 -4.09
CA GLN A 8 -43.93 6.77 -5.46
C GLN A 8 -42.54 6.99 -6.06
N ALA A 9 -41.99 8.18 -5.92
CA ALA A 9 -40.63 8.48 -6.38
C ALA A 9 -39.58 7.62 -5.65
N LEU A 10 -39.70 7.47 -4.32
CA LEU A 10 -38.83 6.61 -3.52
C LEU A 10 -38.93 5.15 -3.97
N ALA A 11 -40.14 4.63 -4.17
CA ALA A 11 -40.37 3.27 -4.64
C ALA A 11 -39.76 3.03 -6.01
N LEU A 12 -39.89 4.00 -6.94
CA LEU A 12 -39.28 3.93 -8.26
C LEU A 12 -37.74 3.90 -8.16
N VAL A 13 -37.15 4.76 -7.34
CA VAL A 13 -35.68 4.77 -7.13
C VAL A 13 -35.22 3.44 -6.58
N LEU A 14 -35.90 2.89 -5.58
CA LEU A 14 -35.55 1.57 -5.00
C LEU A 14 -35.68 0.45 -6.04
N ALA A 15 -36.72 0.47 -6.88
CA ALA A 15 -36.92 -0.51 -7.94
C ALA A 15 -35.79 -0.42 -9.00
N LEU A 16 -35.38 0.81 -9.39
CA LEU A 16 -34.26 1.01 -10.32
C LEU A 16 -32.93 0.55 -9.71
N VAL A 17 -32.69 0.81 -8.44
CA VAL A 17 -31.49 0.30 -7.74
C VAL A 17 -31.51 -1.22 -7.68
N ALA A 18 -32.65 -1.84 -7.32
CA ALA A 18 -32.79 -3.28 -7.28
C ALA A 18 -32.56 -3.93 -8.66
N LEU A 19 -33.11 -3.33 -9.72
CA LEU A 19 -32.87 -3.77 -11.10
C LEU A 19 -31.40 -3.64 -11.48
N PHE A 20 -30.75 -2.53 -11.15
CA PHE A 20 -29.33 -2.30 -11.38
C PHE A 20 -28.48 -3.39 -10.70
N VAL A 21 -28.77 -3.69 -9.43
CA VAL A 21 -28.07 -4.75 -8.66
C VAL A 21 -28.32 -6.11 -9.31
N ALA A 22 -29.56 -6.43 -9.67
CA ALA A 22 -29.92 -7.71 -10.29
C ALA A 22 -29.19 -7.93 -11.62
N ILE A 23 -29.13 -6.92 -12.48
CA ILE A 23 -28.40 -6.99 -13.75
C ILE A 23 -26.91 -7.23 -13.49
N ALA A 24 -26.30 -6.51 -12.56
CA ALA A 24 -24.88 -6.70 -12.22
C ALA A 24 -24.61 -8.12 -11.70
N VAL A 25 -25.45 -8.64 -10.81
CA VAL A 25 -25.34 -10.02 -10.30
C VAL A 25 -25.46 -11.05 -11.42
N VAL A 26 -26.41 -10.87 -12.34
CA VAL A 26 -26.59 -11.78 -13.50
C VAL A 26 -25.37 -11.75 -14.42
N ARG A 27 -24.79 -10.58 -14.67
CA ARG A 27 -23.61 -10.44 -15.55
C ARG A 27 -22.36 -11.12 -14.97
N VAL A 28 -22.11 -10.98 -13.65
CA VAL A 28 -20.93 -11.57 -13.02
C VAL A 28 -21.19 -12.96 -12.45
N GLY A 29 -22.46 -13.39 -12.39
CA GLY A 29 -22.87 -14.69 -11.86
C GLY A 29 -22.16 -15.90 -12.49
N PRO A 30 -22.06 -15.97 -13.83
CA PRO A 30 -21.43 -17.08 -14.53
C PRO A 30 -19.91 -17.20 -14.33
N ILE A 31 -19.25 -16.16 -13.77
CA ILE A 31 -17.79 -16.17 -13.58
C ILE A 31 -17.45 -17.19 -12.50
N ASP A 32 -16.70 -18.23 -12.84
CA ASP A 32 -16.16 -19.17 -11.86
C ASP A 32 -14.96 -18.59 -11.12
N VAL A 33 -15.17 -18.27 -9.85
CA VAL A 33 -14.13 -17.78 -8.94
C VAL A 33 -13.48 -18.94 -8.17
N SER A 34 -14.24 -20.04 -7.96
CA SER A 34 -13.80 -21.15 -7.09
C SER A 34 -12.63 -21.92 -7.68
N GLY A 35 -12.58 -22.06 -9.00
CA GLY A 35 -11.48 -22.72 -9.73
C GLY A 35 -10.12 -22.07 -9.46
N LEU A 36 -10.10 -20.77 -9.16
CA LEU A 36 -8.86 -20.03 -8.84
C LEU A 36 -8.20 -20.48 -7.53
N ALA A 37 -8.90 -21.22 -6.68
CA ALA A 37 -8.29 -21.79 -5.48
C ALA A 37 -7.15 -22.77 -5.80
N ARG A 38 -7.24 -23.46 -6.96
CA ARG A 38 -6.33 -24.55 -7.34
C ARG A 38 -5.62 -24.31 -8.67
N HIS A 39 -6.21 -23.52 -9.55
CA HIS A 39 -5.72 -23.31 -10.91
C HIS A 39 -5.24 -21.88 -11.12
N GLU A 40 -4.27 -21.74 -12.01
CA GLU A 40 -3.85 -20.44 -12.51
C GLU A 40 -4.95 -19.88 -13.45
N PRO A 41 -5.19 -18.55 -13.43
CA PRO A 41 -6.11 -17.96 -14.38
C PRO A 41 -5.54 -18.05 -15.79
N GLY A 42 -6.42 -18.14 -16.79
CA GLY A 42 -6.10 -17.94 -18.19
C GLY A 42 -5.61 -16.49 -18.46
N ARG A 43 -5.74 -16.05 -19.68
CA ARG A 43 -5.49 -14.64 -20.03
C ARG A 43 -6.54 -13.73 -19.37
N SER A 44 -6.07 -12.68 -18.76
CA SER A 44 -6.93 -11.70 -18.07
C SER A 44 -7.65 -10.78 -19.08
N ALA A 45 -8.72 -10.13 -18.62
CA ALA A 45 -9.43 -9.15 -19.43
C ALA A 45 -8.51 -7.98 -19.87
N VAL A 46 -7.57 -7.59 -19.00
CA VAL A 46 -6.57 -6.54 -19.33
C VAL A 46 -5.64 -7.03 -20.45
N MET A 47 -5.13 -8.27 -20.40
CA MET A 47 -4.31 -8.83 -21.48
C MET A 47 -5.04 -8.83 -22.82
N LEU A 48 -6.31 -9.26 -22.82
CA LEU A 48 -7.14 -9.27 -24.01
C LEU A 48 -7.49 -7.88 -24.53
N GLU A 49 -7.63 -6.91 -23.63
CA GLU A 49 -7.85 -5.50 -23.97
C GLU A 49 -6.60 -4.91 -24.63
N ARG A 50 -5.41 -5.15 -24.09
CA ARG A 50 -4.14 -4.70 -24.66
C ARG A 50 -3.86 -5.29 -26.03
N GLU A 51 -4.15 -6.56 -26.22
CA GLU A 51 -4.03 -7.18 -27.54
C GLU A 51 -4.96 -6.55 -28.58
N ARG A 52 -6.20 -6.21 -28.18
CA ARG A 52 -7.14 -5.51 -29.07
C ARG A 52 -6.66 -4.09 -29.39
N GLU A 53 -6.24 -3.33 -28.38
CA GLU A 53 -5.69 -1.98 -28.57
C GLU A 53 -4.48 -1.98 -29.52
N ALA A 54 -3.57 -2.93 -29.37
CA ALA A 54 -2.41 -3.07 -30.28
C ALA A 54 -2.85 -3.41 -31.71
N ARG A 55 -3.81 -4.33 -31.86
CA ARG A 55 -4.37 -4.68 -33.17
C ARG A 55 -5.06 -3.49 -33.85
N ASP A 56 -5.85 -2.72 -33.10
CA ASP A 56 -6.56 -1.54 -33.62
C ASP A 56 -5.60 -0.44 -34.05
N GLN A 57 -4.44 -0.36 -33.39
CA GLN A 57 -3.35 0.58 -33.72
C GLN A 57 -2.40 0.05 -34.81
N GLY A 58 -2.55 -1.21 -35.22
CA GLY A 58 -1.67 -1.83 -36.21
C GLY A 58 -0.24 -2.07 -35.71
N VAL A 59 -0.03 -2.19 -34.40
CA VAL A 59 1.26 -2.46 -33.78
C VAL A 59 1.38 -3.89 -33.28
N PRO A 60 2.57 -4.52 -33.29
CA PRO A 60 2.77 -5.85 -32.72
C PRO A 60 2.45 -5.85 -31.21
N TYR A 61 1.72 -6.88 -30.76
CA TYR A 61 1.50 -7.13 -29.34
C TYR A 61 2.47 -8.19 -28.84
N HIS A 62 3.16 -7.88 -27.75
CA HIS A 62 4.05 -8.81 -27.07
C HIS A 62 3.51 -9.09 -25.67
N GLU A 63 3.42 -10.35 -25.28
CA GLU A 63 3.00 -10.76 -23.94
C GLU A 63 4.10 -11.61 -23.31
N SER A 64 4.64 -11.13 -22.22
CA SER A 64 5.54 -11.88 -21.35
C SER A 64 4.83 -12.19 -20.03
N ARG A 65 4.67 -13.48 -19.74
CA ARG A 65 4.00 -13.96 -18.53
C ARG A 65 4.77 -15.12 -17.92
N ARG A 66 5.00 -15.03 -16.62
CA ARG A 66 5.66 -16.09 -15.88
C ARG A 66 5.07 -16.22 -14.49
N TRP A 67 4.46 -17.37 -14.21
CA TRP A 67 3.87 -17.68 -12.91
C TRP A 67 4.96 -18.04 -11.89
N VAL A 68 4.78 -17.58 -10.66
CA VAL A 68 5.62 -17.94 -9.51
C VAL A 68 4.77 -18.11 -8.25
N PRO A 69 4.93 -19.19 -7.45
CA PRO A 69 4.27 -19.32 -6.16
C PRO A 69 4.61 -18.16 -5.22
N LEU A 70 3.67 -17.77 -4.36
CA LEU A 70 3.83 -16.65 -3.44
C LEU A 70 5.07 -16.78 -2.55
N GLU A 71 5.41 -18.00 -2.15
CA GLU A 71 6.57 -18.32 -1.30
C GLU A 71 7.90 -18.00 -1.99
N ARG A 72 7.93 -18.04 -3.31
CA ARG A 72 9.12 -17.75 -4.12
C ARG A 72 9.22 -16.28 -4.53
N VAL A 73 8.30 -15.42 -4.08
CA VAL A 73 8.38 -13.97 -4.27
C VAL A 73 9.10 -13.35 -3.06
N SER A 74 10.02 -12.42 -3.32
CA SER A 74 10.73 -11.66 -2.28
C SER A 74 9.79 -11.20 -1.17
N ALA A 75 10.14 -11.44 0.09
CA ALA A 75 9.35 -11.00 1.24
C ALA A 75 9.22 -9.48 1.28
N THR A 76 10.29 -8.77 0.90
CA THR A 76 10.29 -7.31 0.83
C THR A 76 9.35 -6.81 -0.26
N LEU A 77 9.33 -7.44 -1.44
CA LEU A 77 8.39 -7.06 -2.49
C LEU A 77 6.93 -7.27 -2.06
N ARG A 78 6.59 -8.41 -1.47
CA ARG A 78 5.23 -8.66 -0.96
C ARG A 78 4.80 -7.55 0.02
N ARG A 79 5.66 -7.18 0.97
CA ARG A 79 5.41 -6.09 1.92
C ARG A 79 5.33 -4.73 1.25
N ALA A 80 6.20 -4.46 0.27
CA ALA A 80 6.19 -3.20 -0.48
C ALA A 80 4.88 -3.01 -1.25
N VAL A 81 4.38 -4.06 -1.91
CA VAL A 81 3.10 -4.04 -2.62
C VAL A 81 1.94 -3.79 -1.67
N LEU A 82 1.90 -4.48 -0.53
CA LEU A 82 0.87 -4.25 0.50
C LEU A 82 0.87 -2.80 0.98
N VAL A 83 2.04 -2.28 1.34
CA VAL A 83 2.20 -0.89 1.79
C VAL A 83 1.82 0.13 0.73
N ALA A 84 2.07 -0.19 -0.54
CA ALA A 84 1.81 0.70 -1.67
C ALA A 84 0.34 0.75 -2.08
N GLU A 85 -0.35 -0.41 -2.04
CA GLU A 85 -1.66 -0.60 -2.65
C GLU A 85 -2.78 -0.84 -1.63
N ASP A 86 -2.51 -1.58 -0.55
CA ASP A 86 -3.53 -2.02 0.38
C ASP A 86 -2.92 -2.43 1.73
N ASP A 87 -2.65 -1.45 2.55
CA ASP A 87 -1.91 -1.60 3.80
C ASP A 87 -2.62 -2.50 4.83
N LYS A 88 -3.95 -2.56 4.76
CA LYS A 88 -4.81 -3.36 5.63
C LYS A 88 -5.33 -4.64 4.97
N PHE A 89 -4.72 -5.09 3.86
CA PHE A 89 -5.18 -6.21 3.05
C PHE A 89 -5.58 -7.45 3.85
N PHE A 90 -4.83 -7.82 4.87
CA PHE A 90 -5.09 -9.01 5.68
C PHE A 90 -6.18 -8.82 6.77
N THR A 91 -6.73 -7.62 6.92
CA THR A 91 -7.66 -7.28 8.01
C THR A 91 -9.07 -6.93 7.56
N HIS A 92 -9.32 -6.83 6.25
CA HIS A 92 -10.64 -6.56 5.70
C HIS A 92 -11.09 -7.68 4.74
N ASP A 93 -12.39 -7.76 4.45
CA ASP A 93 -13.01 -8.78 3.59
C ASP A 93 -13.31 -8.22 2.18
N GLY A 94 -12.26 -7.77 1.48
CA GLY A 94 -12.33 -7.28 0.10
C GLY A 94 -12.57 -5.78 -0.03
N LEU A 95 -13.08 -5.12 1.02
CA LEU A 95 -13.34 -3.69 1.06
C LEU A 95 -12.76 -3.09 2.34
N ASP A 96 -11.92 -2.07 2.20
CA ASP A 96 -11.52 -1.22 3.32
C ASP A 96 -12.47 -0.02 3.42
N TRP A 97 -13.51 -0.17 4.27
CA TRP A 97 -14.51 0.88 4.47
C TRP A 97 -13.92 2.17 5.05
N ASP A 98 -12.89 2.06 5.89
CA ASP A 98 -12.20 3.22 6.46
C ASP A 98 -11.46 3.98 5.36
N GLU A 99 -10.73 3.24 4.51
CA GLU A 99 -9.99 3.83 3.40
C GLU A 99 -10.93 4.45 2.36
N ILE A 100 -12.06 3.81 2.06
CA ILE A 100 -13.09 4.35 1.17
C ILE A 100 -13.61 5.68 1.73
N ARG A 101 -13.93 5.75 3.03
CA ARG A 101 -14.42 6.97 3.69
C ARG A 101 -13.36 8.07 3.69
N ILE A 102 -12.12 7.75 4.03
CA ILE A 102 -11.00 8.71 4.06
C ILE A 102 -10.73 9.25 2.64
N SER A 103 -10.72 8.36 1.65
CA SER A 103 -10.50 8.74 0.25
C SER A 103 -11.64 9.62 -0.28
N ALA A 104 -12.90 9.28 0.02
CA ALA A 104 -14.05 10.09 -0.35
C ALA A 104 -13.99 11.51 0.26
N GLN A 105 -13.65 11.63 1.55
CA GLN A 105 -13.50 12.92 2.21
C GLN A 105 -12.37 13.76 1.60
N LYS A 106 -11.22 13.16 1.29
CA LYS A 106 -10.08 13.85 0.68
C LYS A 106 -10.41 14.31 -0.74
N ASN A 107 -11.04 13.45 -1.53
CA ASN A 107 -11.43 13.76 -2.90
C ASN A 107 -12.48 14.89 -2.94
N LEU A 108 -13.45 14.86 -2.02
CA LEU A 108 -14.45 15.91 -1.89
C LEU A 108 -13.80 17.27 -1.53
N ARG A 109 -12.90 17.30 -0.55
CA ARG A 109 -12.18 18.53 -0.18
C ARG A 109 -11.30 19.07 -1.29
N ALA A 110 -10.70 18.18 -2.08
CA ALA A 110 -9.82 18.57 -3.19
C ALA A 110 -10.58 18.88 -4.49
N HIS A 111 -11.90 18.68 -4.54
CA HIS A 111 -12.74 18.76 -5.75
C HIS A 111 -12.19 17.97 -6.94
N ARG A 112 -11.40 16.94 -6.67
CA ARG A 112 -10.80 16.03 -7.67
C ARG A 112 -10.39 14.72 -7.02
N VAL A 113 -10.21 13.69 -7.84
CA VAL A 113 -9.70 12.40 -7.35
C VAL A 113 -8.20 12.52 -7.06
N VAL A 114 -7.85 12.63 -5.78
CA VAL A 114 -6.46 12.72 -5.30
C VAL A 114 -5.98 11.44 -4.64
N ARG A 115 -6.91 10.56 -4.23
CA ARG A 115 -6.62 9.28 -3.59
C ARG A 115 -7.60 8.21 -4.05
N GLY A 116 -7.08 7.03 -4.39
CA GLY A 116 -7.88 5.83 -4.64
C GLY A 116 -8.09 5.05 -3.35
N GLY A 117 -9.26 4.41 -3.22
CA GLY A 117 -9.61 3.53 -2.11
C GLY A 117 -9.91 2.11 -2.59
N SER A 118 -9.25 1.64 -3.67
CA SER A 118 -9.44 0.28 -4.17
C SER A 118 -8.46 -0.67 -3.53
N THR A 119 -8.95 -1.80 -3.05
CA THR A 119 -8.16 -2.87 -2.45
C THR A 119 -7.47 -3.74 -3.51
N ILE A 120 -6.48 -4.54 -3.09
CA ILE A 120 -5.82 -5.56 -3.93
C ILE A 120 -6.85 -6.51 -4.53
N THR A 121 -7.85 -6.95 -3.74
CA THR A 121 -8.91 -7.85 -4.22
C THR A 121 -9.76 -7.23 -5.32
N GLN A 122 -10.11 -5.95 -5.18
CA GLN A 122 -10.82 -5.20 -6.22
C GLN A 122 -9.98 -5.04 -7.49
N GLN A 123 -8.69 -4.73 -7.32
CA GLN A 123 -7.77 -4.62 -8.45
C GLN A 123 -7.60 -5.96 -9.17
N LEU A 124 -7.54 -7.09 -8.43
CA LEU A 124 -7.49 -8.42 -9.01
C LEU A 124 -8.75 -8.72 -9.84
N ALA A 125 -9.94 -8.47 -9.28
CA ALA A 125 -11.22 -8.66 -9.98
C ALA A 125 -11.27 -7.85 -11.28
N LYS A 126 -10.84 -6.58 -11.22
CA LYS A 126 -10.73 -5.71 -12.39
C LYS A 126 -9.82 -6.32 -13.46
N ASN A 127 -8.61 -6.72 -13.09
CA ASN A 127 -7.63 -7.25 -14.03
C ASN A 127 -8.11 -8.55 -14.68
N LEU A 128 -8.67 -9.47 -13.90
CA LEU A 128 -9.09 -10.78 -14.40
C LEU A 128 -10.26 -10.71 -15.38
N TRP A 129 -11.30 -9.87 -15.10
CA TRP A 129 -12.58 -10.01 -15.80
C TRP A 129 -13.18 -8.72 -16.36
N LEU A 130 -12.78 -7.54 -15.88
CA LEU A 130 -13.51 -6.30 -16.19
C LEU A 130 -12.75 -5.30 -17.07
N GLY A 131 -11.43 -5.44 -17.19
CA GLY A 131 -10.60 -4.54 -18.01
C GLY A 131 -10.43 -3.15 -17.39
N SER A 132 -9.95 -2.19 -18.20
CA SER A 132 -9.49 -0.88 -17.76
C SER A 132 -10.59 0.22 -17.78
N ALA A 133 -11.74 -0.01 -18.41
CA ALA A 133 -12.82 0.98 -18.56
C ALA A 133 -13.23 1.60 -17.22
N ARG A 134 -13.39 2.92 -17.18
CA ARG A 134 -13.73 3.67 -15.94
C ARG A 134 -15.21 4.07 -15.92
N THR A 135 -16.07 3.11 -15.58
CA THR A 135 -17.50 3.35 -15.45
C THR A 135 -17.99 3.02 -14.04
N PRO A 136 -19.02 3.72 -13.52
CA PRO A 136 -19.63 3.36 -12.23
C PRO A 136 -20.16 1.93 -12.23
N TRP A 137 -20.71 1.48 -13.37
CA TRP A 137 -21.20 0.11 -13.57
C TRP A 137 -20.11 -0.93 -13.31
N ARG A 138 -18.98 -0.79 -14.01
CA ARG A 138 -17.83 -1.69 -13.81
C ARG A 138 -17.33 -1.68 -12.36
N LYS A 139 -17.34 -0.51 -11.70
CA LYS A 139 -16.92 -0.42 -10.29
C LYS A 139 -17.84 -1.21 -9.35
N PHE A 140 -19.12 -1.30 -9.68
CA PHE A 140 -20.06 -2.12 -8.93
C PHE A 140 -19.86 -3.61 -9.18
N GLU A 141 -19.63 -4.03 -10.43
CA GLU A 141 -19.26 -5.41 -10.78
C GLU A 141 -17.96 -5.84 -10.09
N GLU A 142 -16.95 -4.96 -10.05
CA GLU A 142 -15.69 -5.15 -9.34
C GLU A 142 -15.90 -5.43 -7.85
N LEU A 143 -16.82 -4.71 -7.22
CA LEU A 143 -17.20 -4.89 -5.83
C LEU A 143 -17.78 -6.30 -5.57
N ILE A 144 -18.73 -6.72 -6.39
CA ILE A 144 -19.36 -8.05 -6.27
C ILE A 144 -18.31 -9.15 -6.44
N LEU A 145 -17.45 -9.03 -7.46
CA LEU A 145 -16.40 -10.01 -7.73
C LEU A 145 -15.34 -10.04 -6.60
N ALA A 146 -14.98 -8.89 -6.04
CA ALA A 146 -14.08 -8.83 -4.91
C ALA A 146 -14.64 -9.59 -3.69
N MET A 147 -15.91 -9.39 -3.34
CA MET A 147 -16.56 -10.15 -2.27
C MET A 147 -16.63 -11.66 -2.56
N ARG A 148 -16.80 -12.04 -3.84
CA ARG A 148 -16.78 -13.47 -4.23
C ARG A 148 -15.38 -14.07 -4.13
N LEU A 149 -14.33 -13.33 -4.53
CA LEU A 149 -12.94 -13.74 -4.35
C LEU A 149 -12.63 -14.02 -2.88
N GLU A 150 -12.99 -13.10 -1.98
CA GLU A 150 -12.73 -13.26 -0.54
C GLU A 150 -13.49 -14.43 0.10
N ARG A 151 -14.69 -14.72 -0.37
CA ARG A 151 -15.47 -15.89 0.13
C ARG A 151 -14.92 -17.23 -0.32
N ASN A 152 -14.23 -17.28 -1.45
CA ASN A 152 -13.77 -18.53 -2.07
C ASN A 152 -12.28 -18.77 -1.95
N LEU A 153 -11.48 -17.74 -1.69
CA LEU A 153 -10.02 -17.80 -1.69
C LEU A 153 -9.43 -17.29 -0.38
N THR A 154 -8.30 -17.85 0.00
CA THR A 154 -7.52 -17.29 1.11
C THR A 154 -6.83 -15.98 0.68
N LYS A 155 -6.58 -15.08 1.62
CA LYS A 155 -5.81 -13.85 1.39
C LYS A 155 -4.46 -14.11 0.70
N ARG A 156 -3.77 -15.16 1.11
CA ARG A 156 -2.48 -15.55 0.49
C ARG A 156 -2.67 -15.89 -0.99
N ARG A 157 -3.74 -16.64 -1.34
CA ARG A 157 -4.04 -16.98 -2.72
C ARG A 157 -4.46 -15.76 -3.55
N ILE A 158 -5.24 -14.84 -2.98
CA ILE A 158 -5.59 -13.56 -3.63
C ILE A 158 -4.33 -12.76 -3.94
N LEU A 159 -3.40 -12.62 -2.98
CA LEU A 159 -2.14 -11.91 -3.19
C LEU A 159 -1.27 -12.60 -4.25
N GLU A 160 -1.19 -13.93 -4.25
CA GLU A 160 -0.48 -14.70 -5.26
C GLU A 160 -1.03 -14.47 -6.66
N LEU A 161 -2.35 -14.57 -6.80
CA LEU A 161 -3.05 -14.29 -8.06
C LEU A 161 -2.78 -12.85 -8.52
N TYR A 162 -2.87 -11.88 -7.60
CA TYR A 162 -2.63 -10.47 -7.89
C TYR A 162 -1.22 -10.24 -8.45
N LEU A 163 -0.19 -10.69 -7.74
CA LEU A 163 1.20 -10.51 -8.14
C LEU A 163 1.53 -11.16 -9.49
N ASN A 164 0.83 -12.24 -9.84
CA ASN A 164 1.04 -12.97 -11.09
C ASN A 164 0.14 -12.52 -12.24
N THR A 165 -0.88 -11.69 -11.98
CA THR A 165 -1.88 -11.29 -13.00
C THR A 165 -1.72 -9.84 -13.46
N ILE A 166 -1.33 -8.94 -12.56
CA ILE A 166 -1.25 -7.53 -12.91
C ILE A 166 -0.13 -7.24 -13.90
N GLU A 167 -0.29 -6.16 -14.63
CA GLU A 167 0.71 -5.60 -15.54
C GLU A 167 1.79 -4.85 -14.74
N TRP A 168 3.05 -5.06 -15.08
CA TRP A 168 4.24 -4.46 -14.46
C TRP A 168 5.10 -3.66 -15.44
N GLY A 169 4.67 -3.57 -16.66
CA GLY A 169 5.29 -2.89 -17.79
C GLY A 169 4.48 -3.21 -19.04
N ASP A 170 4.80 -2.60 -20.16
CA ASP A 170 4.10 -2.83 -21.42
C ASP A 170 4.20 -4.31 -21.84
N GLY A 171 3.05 -5.01 -21.83
CA GLY A 171 2.97 -6.44 -22.13
C GLY A 171 3.65 -7.38 -21.13
N ILE A 172 4.06 -6.88 -19.95
CA ILE A 172 4.76 -7.65 -18.93
C ILE A 172 3.78 -7.96 -17.79
N TYR A 173 3.38 -9.23 -17.69
CA TYR A 173 2.41 -9.71 -16.69
C TYR A 173 3.04 -10.67 -15.71
N GLY A 174 2.80 -10.40 -14.43
CA GLY A 174 3.33 -11.19 -13.33
C GLY A 174 4.73 -10.77 -12.89
N VAL A 175 4.92 -10.93 -11.60
CA VAL A 175 6.07 -10.41 -10.87
C VAL A 175 7.41 -11.04 -11.29
N ASP A 176 7.43 -12.33 -11.67
CA ASP A 176 8.70 -12.98 -12.10
C ASP A 176 9.12 -12.53 -13.51
N ALA A 177 8.16 -12.31 -14.42
CA ALA A 177 8.43 -11.71 -15.71
C ALA A 177 8.98 -10.29 -15.54
N ALA A 178 8.37 -9.49 -14.66
CA ALA A 178 8.81 -8.14 -14.36
C ALA A 178 10.21 -8.07 -13.75
N ALA A 179 10.51 -8.92 -12.76
CA ALA A 179 11.81 -8.98 -12.12
C ALA A 179 12.93 -9.30 -13.12
N ARG A 180 12.66 -10.24 -14.03
CA ARG A 180 13.62 -10.60 -15.11
C ARG A 180 13.78 -9.50 -16.12
N TYR A 181 12.70 -8.87 -16.54
CA TYR A 181 12.74 -7.81 -17.54
C TYR A 181 13.49 -6.58 -17.03
N TRP A 182 13.13 -6.11 -15.83
CA TRP A 182 13.66 -4.86 -15.30
C TRP A 182 15.04 -4.99 -14.63
N PHE A 183 15.32 -6.14 -14.00
CA PHE A 183 16.51 -6.33 -13.15
C PHE A 183 17.34 -7.57 -13.49
N GLY A 184 16.92 -8.41 -14.44
CA GLY A 184 17.66 -9.61 -14.83
C GLY A 184 17.64 -10.74 -13.80
N VAL A 185 16.82 -10.64 -12.74
CA VAL A 185 16.76 -11.62 -11.65
C VAL A 185 15.37 -12.23 -11.52
N GLY A 186 15.23 -13.37 -10.85
CA GLY A 186 13.93 -13.93 -10.51
C GLY A 186 13.25 -13.16 -9.37
N ALA A 187 11.91 -13.27 -9.26
CA ALA A 187 11.12 -12.57 -8.25
C ALA A 187 11.56 -12.81 -6.80
N GLY A 188 12.15 -13.97 -6.51
CA GLY A 188 12.69 -14.30 -5.17
C GLY A 188 14.03 -13.66 -4.86
N ALA A 189 14.78 -13.27 -5.89
CA ALA A 189 16.12 -12.68 -5.75
C ALA A 189 16.12 -11.14 -5.78
N LEU A 190 14.94 -10.51 -5.85
CA LEU A 190 14.82 -9.07 -5.78
C LEU A 190 15.29 -8.56 -4.41
N ASP A 191 16.23 -7.62 -4.41
CA ASP A 191 16.65 -6.89 -3.22
C ASP A 191 15.59 -5.86 -2.76
N ALA A 192 15.87 -5.16 -1.67
CA ALA A 192 14.93 -4.19 -1.09
C ALA A 192 14.67 -3.01 -2.04
N SER A 193 15.71 -2.47 -2.67
CA SER A 193 15.59 -1.34 -3.60
C SER A 193 14.78 -1.72 -4.85
N GLN A 194 15.09 -2.85 -5.47
CA GLN A 194 14.37 -3.38 -6.62
C GLN A 194 12.90 -3.67 -6.29
N SER A 195 12.65 -4.27 -5.12
CA SER A 195 11.31 -4.56 -4.61
C SER A 195 10.46 -3.30 -4.45
N ILE A 196 11.03 -2.26 -3.84
CA ILE A 196 10.34 -0.99 -3.61
C ILE A 196 10.06 -0.27 -4.94
N ARG A 197 11.02 -0.27 -5.86
CA ARG A 197 10.89 0.35 -7.18
C ARG A 197 9.81 -0.33 -8.02
N LEU A 198 9.73 -1.66 -8.03
CA LEU A 198 8.64 -2.39 -8.67
C LEU A 198 7.30 -2.05 -8.06
N ALA A 199 7.17 -2.07 -6.74
CA ALA A 199 5.92 -1.70 -6.07
C ALA A 199 5.49 -0.25 -6.37
N ALA A 200 6.44 0.65 -6.56
CA ALA A 200 6.15 2.05 -6.84
C ALA A 200 5.51 2.28 -8.22
N VAL A 201 5.85 1.49 -9.24
CA VAL A 201 5.36 1.69 -10.61
C VAL A 201 3.99 1.04 -10.88
N ILE A 202 3.44 0.24 -9.97
CA ILE A 202 2.11 -0.40 -10.11
C ILE A 202 1.00 0.61 -10.44
N ILE A 203 1.13 1.83 -9.95
CA ILE A 203 0.16 2.91 -10.19
C ILE A 203 -0.11 3.17 -11.68
N ASN A 204 0.90 3.03 -12.52
CA ASN A 204 0.81 3.09 -13.98
C ASN A 204 2.07 2.49 -14.62
N PRO A 205 2.15 1.15 -14.77
CA PRO A 205 3.33 0.45 -15.24
C PRO A 205 3.66 0.71 -16.72
N TRP A 206 2.71 1.24 -17.47
CA TRP A 206 2.90 1.67 -18.86
C TRP A 206 3.73 2.94 -18.98
N ARG A 207 3.52 3.85 -18.04
CA ARG A 207 4.13 5.17 -18.08
C ARG A 207 5.46 5.22 -17.34
N PHE A 208 5.58 4.43 -16.28
CA PHE A 208 6.67 4.57 -15.32
C PHE A 208 7.61 3.38 -15.37
N SER A 209 8.91 3.69 -15.35
CA SER A 209 9.98 2.70 -15.28
C SER A 209 10.54 2.59 -13.86
N PRO A 210 10.73 1.37 -13.32
CA PRO A 210 11.37 1.20 -12.02
C PRO A 210 12.87 1.49 -12.04
N VAL A 211 13.51 1.44 -13.21
CA VAL A 211 14.96 1.69 -13.37
C VAL A 211 15.29 3.16 -13.69
N ALA A 212 14.29 3.92 -14.18
CA ALA A 212 14.41 5.36 -14.45
C ALA A 212 13.21 6.12 -13.87
N PRO A 213 13.08 6.21 -12.53
CA PRO A 213 11.93 6.82 -11.88
C PRO A 213 11.94 8.34 -12.07
N ASP A 214 10.79 8.90 -12.47
CA ASP A 214 10.54 10.33 -12.41
C ASP A 214 10.28 10.80 -10.96
N GLU A 215 10.13 12.10 -10.75
CA GLU A 215 9.87 12.70 -9.43
C GLU A 215 8.66 12.07 -8.72
N ARG A 216 7.58 11.79 -9.45
CA ARG A 216 6.38 11.17 -8.88
C ARG A 216 6.66 9.78 -8.35
N ILE A 217 7.43 8.99 -9.10
CA ILE A 217 7.81 7.63 -8.67
C ILE A 217 8.86 7.70 -7.57
N GLN A 218 9.79 8.65 -7.60
CA GLN A 218 10.74 8.87 -6.50
C GLN A 218 10.03 9.18 -5.19
N ASN A 219 9.04 10.08 -5.20
CA ASN A 219 8.19 10.37 -4.03
C ASN A 219 7.46 9.12 -3.52
N ARG A 220 7.01 8.27 -4.44
CA ARG A 220 6.34 7.02 -4.08
C ARG A 220 7.32 5.99 -3.51
N ILE A 221 8.52 5.86 -4.08
CA ILE A 221 9.63 5.04 -3.55
C ILE A 221 9.95 5.48 -2.11
N GLN A 222 10.13 6.79 -1.88
CA GLN A 222 10.39 7.34 -0.55
C GLN A 222 9.28 7.02 0.44
N MET A 223 8.02 7.15 0.05
CA MET A 223 6.87 6.83 0.89
C MET A 223 6.86 5.35 1.28
N ILE A 224 7.05 4.43 0.31
CA ILE A 224 7.06 2.98 0.55
C ILE A 224 8.25 2.60 1.44
N ALA A 225 9.47 3.04 1.09
CA ALA A 225 10.68 2.78 1.85
C ALA A 225 10.56 3.25 3.31
N SER A 226 10.06 4.48 3.52
CA SER A 226 9.86 5.05 4.86
C SER A 226 8.86 4.25 5.69
N ARG A 227 7.79 3.73 5.08
CA ARG A 227 6.82 2.87 5.78
C ARG A 227 7.40 1.51 6.12
N LEU A 228 8.14 0.89 5.19
CA LEU A 228 8.81 -0.39 5.43
C LEU A 228 9.86 -0.29 6.55
N ARG A 229 10.68 0.76 6.54
CA ARG A 229 11.67 1.03 7.60
C ARG A 229 11.00 1.18 8.97
N ARG A 230 9.95 2.02 9.08
CA ARG A 230 9.22 2.20 10.35
C ARG A 230 8.61 0.92 10.91
N ARG A 231 8.40 -0.09 10.08
CA ARG A 231 7.88 -1.41 10.46
C ARG A 231 8.97 -2.44 10.69
N GLY A 232 10.23 -2.06 10.60
CA GLY A 232 11.36 -2.98 10.70
C GLY A 232 11.40 -4.03 9.58
N ALA A 233 10.77 -3.74 8.44
CA ALA A 233 10.70 -4.65 7.30
C ALA A 233 11.91 -4.53 6.37
N ILE A 234 12.65 -3.44 6.48
CA ILE A 234 13.96 -3.19 5.86
C ILE A 234 14.86 -2.50 6.87
N SER A 235 16.17 -2.69 6.72
CA SER A 235 17.22 -2.04 7.52
C SER A 235 17.39 -0.55 7.13
N GLU A 236 18.13 0.20 7.93
CA GLU A 236 18.52 1.57 7.60
C GLU A 236 19.37 1.62 6.33
N GLU A 237 20.28 0.68 6.17
CA GLU A 237 21.12 0.58 4.98
C GLU A 237 20.28 0.32 3.72
N GLU A 238 19.37 -0.67 3.75
CA GLU A 238 18.45 -0.96 2.63
C GLU A 238 17.57 0.25 2.30
N TYR A 239 17.12 1.01 3.31
CA TYR A 239 16.39 2.25 3.11
C TYR A 239 17.21 3.30 2.36
N ARG A 240 18.47 3.50 2.78
CA ARG A 240 19.38 4.46 2.14
C ARG A 240 19.68 4.07 0.69
N VAL A 241 19.96 2.77 0.45
CA VAL A 241 20.18 2.22 -0.90
C VAL A 241 18.94 2.42 -1.77
N ALA A 242 17.74 2.16 -1.25
CA ALA A 242 16.50 2.33 -2.00
C ALA A 242 16.28 3.80 -2.46
N LEU A 243 16.75 4.76 -1.67
CA LEU A 243 16.66 6.20 -1.96
C LEU A 243 17.87 6.77 -2.71
N GLY A 244 18.91 5.95 -2.95
CA GLY A 244 20.17 6.43 -3.55
C GLY A 244 20.96 7.37 -2.63
N LEU A 245 20.76 7.26 -1.31
CA LEU A 245 21.50 8.04 -0.31
C LEU A 245 22.88 7.41 -0.04
N PRO A 246 23.91 8.21 0.31
CA PRO A 246 25.21 7.67 0.67
C PRO A 246 25.11 6.75 1.89
N PRO A 247 26.02 5.77 2.05
CA PRO A 247 26.08 4.94 3.26
C PRO A 247 26.10 5.82 4.51
N GLU A 248 25.57 5.32 5.61
CA GLU A 248 25.70 6.02 6.88
C GLU A 248 27.19 6.11 7.22
N ALA A 249 27.70 7.33 7.47
CA ALA A 249 29.06 7.48 7.93
C ALA A 249 29.21 6.62 9.18
N ALA A 250 30.18 5.69 9.20
CA ALA A 250 30.48 4.89 10.38
C ALA A 250 30.60 5.85 11.56
N ALA A 251 29.79 5.67 12.60
CA ALA A 251 29.92 6.43 13.81
C ALA A 251 31.41 6.38 14.20
N PRO A 252 32.07 7.53 14.52
CA PRO A 252 33.46 7.52 14.89
C PRO A 252 33.61 6.48 15.99
N ALA A 253 34.52 5.53 15.79
CA ALA A 253 34.79 4.51 16.78
C ALA A 253 35.00 5.22 18.12
N VAL A 254 34.14 4.94 19.08
CA VAL A 254 34.33 5.49 20.44
C VAL A 254 35.70 4.98 20.89
N ASP A 255 36.65 5.88 20.99
CA ASP A 255 38.01 5.54 21.39
C ASP A 255 37.92 4.92 22.79
N SER A 256 37.96 3.60 22.86
CA SER A 256 37.93 2.86 24.13
C SER A 256 39.15 3.14 25.01
N THR A 257 40.17 3.84 24.48
CA THR A 257 41.32 4.29 25.26
C THR A 257 40.96 5.43 26.22
N LEU A 258 39.85 6.13 26.02
CA LEU A 258 39.39 7.16 26.99
C LEU A 258 38.68 6.59 28.22
N LEU A 259 38.31 5.30 28.23
CA LEU A 259 37.72 4.61 29.39
C LEU A 259 38.76 3.94 30.28
N SER A 260 40.07 4.02 29.94
CA SER A 260 41.18 3.47 30.71
C SER A 260 42.06 4.53 31.35
N ARG A 261 41.45 5.61 31.86
CA ARG A 261 42.19 6.44 32.80
C ARG A 261 42.19 5.75 34.16
N PRO A 262 43.36 5.35 34.68
CA PRO A 262 43.43 4.87 36.06
C PRO A 262 43.08 6.05 36.97
N ASP A 263 42.19 5.82 37.89
CA ASP A 263 41.78 6.70 38.94
C ASP A 263 42.96 6.96 39.87
N THR A 264 43.78 8.01 39.58
CA THR A 264 44.84 8.45 40.45
C THR A 264 44.36 9.65 41.27
N THR A 265 43.46 9.37 42.21
CA THR A 265 43.29 10.26 43.37
C THR A 265 43.47 9.42 44.65
N SER A 266 44.74 9.10 44.93
CA SER A 266 45.15 8.79 46.31
C SER A 266 45.16 10.11 47.09
N ARG A 267 44.08 10.35 47.81
CA ARG A 267 43.99 11.42 48.82
C ARG A 267 44.84 11.03 50.03
N PRO A 268 45.72 11.94 50.55
CA PRO A 268 46.46 11.62 51.78
C PRO A 268 45.50 11.60 52.99
N PRO A 269 45.80 10.75 54.01
CA PRO A 269 44.94 10.61 55.18
C PRO A 269 45.08 11.85 56.10
N GLY A 270 44.01 12.56 56.36
CA GLY A 270 43.97 13.53 57.44
C GLY A 270 43.27 14.87 57.17
N GLU A 271 42.00 14.85 56.72
CA GLU A 271 41.21 16.09 56.89
C GLU A 271 39.74 15.68 57.11
N SER A 272 39.26 16.03 58.31
CA SER A 272 37.90 15.77 58.76
C SER A 272 36.88 16.63 57.99
N ALA A 273 35.81 16.00 57.53
CA ALA A 273 34.71 16.65 56.82
C ALA A 273 33.93 17.63 57.72
N PRO A 274 33.49 18.77 57.18
CA PRO A 274 32.53 19.62 57.89
C PRO A 274 31.12 19.00 57.93
N PRO A 275 30.30 19.35 58.93
CA PRO A 275 28.97 18.77 59.12
C PRO A 275 28.00 19.24 58.02
N PRO A 276 26.95 18.44 57.74
CA PRO A 276 25.97 18.77 56.71
C PRO A 276 25.12 20.00 57.08
N ALA A 277 24.88 20.87 56.11
CA ALA A 277 24.02 22.02 56.24
C ALA A 277 22.55 21.62 56.40
N GLU A 278 21.85 22.32 57.29
CA GLU A 278 20.40 22.19 57.51
C GLU A 278 19.59 22.61 56.26
N PRO A 279 18.44 22.00 56.01
CA PRO A 279 17.59 22.37 54.86
C PRO A 279 16.85 23.69 55.15
N GLU A 280 16.88 24.60 54.16
CA GLU A 280 16.07 25.83 54.18
C GLU A 280 14.57 25.55 54.10
N PRO A 281 13.72 26.39 54.73
CA PRO A 281 12.28 26.18 54.74
C PRO A 281 11.63 26.57 53.39
N VAL A 282 10.78 25.68 52.91
CA VAL A 282 9.95 25.89 51.72
C VAL A 282 8.87 26.93 52.02
N ALA A 283 8.81 27.99 51.22
CA ALA A 283 7.74 28.98 51.24
C ALA A 283 6.44 28.43 50.65
N PRO A 284 5.24 28.82 51.17
CA PRO A 284 3.96 28.29 50.71
C PRO A 284 3.54 28.90 49.36
N GLU A 285 3.03 28.04 48.48
CA GLU A 285 2.35 28.43 47.22
C GLU A 285 1.10 29.28 47.51
N SER A 286 1.07 30.47 46.91
CA SER A 286 -0.07 31.36 46.88
C SER A 286 -1.10 30.89 45.86
N THR A 287 -2.22 30.41 46.32
CA THR A 287 -3.46 30.28 45.57
C THR A 287 -4.03 31.65 45.24
N ALA A 288 -4.04 32.04 44.00
CA ALA A 288 -4.86 33.13 43.51
C ALA A 288 -6.01 32.56 42.65
N VAL A 289 -7.15 32.52 43.26
CA VAL A 289 -8.46 32.50 42.59
C VAL A 289 -8.71 33.91 42.12
N ASP A 290 -9.00 34.12 40.88
CA ASP A 290 -9.77 35.32 40.50
C ASP A 290 -10.83 34.99 39.43
N SER A 291 -11.96 35.52 39.73
CA SER A 291 -13.25 35.35 39.18
C SER A 291 -13.61 36.49 38.24
N LEU A 292 -14.51 36.18 37.30
CA LEU A 292 -15.53 37.09 36.75
C LEU A 292 -15.12 38.18 35.75
N GLY A 293 -15.84 38.14 34.66
CA GLY A 293 -16.06 39.28 33.78
C GLY A 293 -16.77 38.94 32.50
N ALA A 294 -18.10 38.90 32.58
CA ALA A 294 -19.01 38.91 31.43
C ALA A 294 -19.00 40.28 30.74
N THR A 295 -19.39 40.26 29.48
CA THR A 295 -20.10 41.24 28.64
C THR A 295 -19.39 41.59 27.34
N GLY A 296 -20.21 41.53 26.31
CA GLY A 296 -19.96 42.11 25.00
C GLY A 296 -20.28 41.15 23.86
#